data_9837becc75cfcd7f9320c2314edb435a
#
_entry.id   9837becc75cfcd7f9320c2314edb435a
#
_cell.length_a   1.000
_cell.length_b   1.000
_cell.length_c   1.000
_cell.angle_alpha   90.00
_cell.angle_beta   90.00
_cell.angle_gamma   90.00
#
_symmetry.space_group_name_H-M   'P 1'
#
loop_
_entity.id
_entity.type
_entity.pdbx_description
1 polymer ?
#
loop_
_entity_poly.entity_id
_entity_poly.type
_entity_poly.pdbx_seq_one_letter_code
_entity_poly.pdbx_strand_id
1 'polypeptide(L)'
;MSRKRISALGMAILMLIMTISTVILDTVPVKADGGPVMEFHYHRADGDYEPWSVWLWVEGQEGNDYPLEAKDDDAVAKIELPAGATSVGFIVKTEDWAKDYEEDQFIDISEMVSGTVIIKVESGVEGYTKEYGDDAVKGTKLKTAAYNGDKTITVTMTGEIKGDLKNVFKVEGKSGEIKVADVKAGDDYTYTVTLKEELESSKSYQITYDGTVSDVRMPIIYSTKEFEDEYTYDGDDLGATWSKGSTTFKVWAPTSEKVMLNLYETGSAGEKEPKQSIEMTADKNGTWVAKVDGDLNGTYYTYSSTIDGSTKEACDPYARTTGVNGQRAMVINLEETNPDGWDKDSNPHAGEGINDAIIYELQMRDLSSDKSSGIENVGKFLEMTETGTKTKDGISTGIDHIKELGVTHVHLLPIYDFGSVNEENKLMNLYNWGYDPVNYNVPEGSYSTDPYNGEVRVKEAKQMIKSMHDNGLSVVMDVVYNHVM
;
A
#
# COMPACT_ATOMS: atom_id res chain seq x y z
N MET A 1 -0.26 32.83 14.71
CA MET A 1 0.52 31.97 13.83
C MET A 1 -0.44 31.24 12.93
N SER A 2 -0.37 31.51 11.62
CA SER A 2 -1.26 30.90 10.63
C SER A 2 -0.93 29.40 10.52
N ARG A 3 -1.84 28.51 10.91
CA ARG A 3 -1.77 27.09 10.58
C ARG A 3 -1.93 27.01 9.06
N LYS A 4 -0.84 26.71 8.34
CA LYS A 4 -0.95 26.29 6.94
C LYS A 4 -1.69 24.95 6.98
N ARG A 5 -2.93 24.94 6.52
CA ARG A 5 -3.72 23.75 6.31
C ARG A 5 -2.98 22.92 5.25
N ILE A 6 -2.66 21.68 5.57
CA ILE A 6 -2.27 20.69 4.56
C ILE A 6 -3.53 20.49 3.74
N SER A 7 -3.51 20.88 2.47
CA SER A 7 -4.68 20.77 1.61
C SER A 7 -5.03 19.29 1.43
N ALA A 8 -6.31 18.96 1.44
CA ALA A 8 -6.83 17.62 1.08
C ALA A 8 -6.26 17.12 -0.26
N LEU A 9 -5.88 18.06 -1.12
CA LEU A 9 -5.20 17.85 -2.38
C LEU A 9 -3.91 17.02 -2.26
N GLY A 10 -3.05 17.29 -1.25
CA GLY A 10 -1.79 16.54 -1.07
C GLY A 10 -2.01 15.05 -0.79
N MET A 11 -3.04 14.71 -0.01
CA MET A 11 -3.36 13.31 0.31
C MET A 11 -4.05 12.58 -0.86
N ALA A 12 -4.95 13.26 -1.55
CA ALA A 12 -5.65 12.68 -2.71
C ALA A 12 -4.74 12.48 -3.92
N ILE A 13 -3.76 13.37 -4.14
CA ILE A 13 -2.74 13.21 -5.19
C ILE A 13 -1.88 11.96 -4.91
N LEU A 14 -1.51 11.70 -3.66
CA LEU A 14 -0.74 10.52 -3.30
C LEU A 14 -1.55 9.23 -3.55
N MET A 15 -2.82 9.19 -3.16
CA MET A 15 -3.71 8.04 -3.39
C MET A 15 -4.01 7.81 -4.87
N LEU A 16 -4.20 8.88 -5.64
CA LEU A 16 -4.49 8.76 -7.07
C LEU A 16 -3.25 8.30 -7.88
N ILE A 17 -2.04 8.71 -7.48
CA ILE A 17 -0.80 8.22 -8.10
C ILE A 17 -0.64 6.70 -7.90
N MET A 18 -1.06 6.15 -6.76
CA MET A 18 -0.99 4.71 -6.51
C MET A 18 -2.13 3.92 -7.16
N THR A 19 -3.35 4.47 -7.25
CA THR A 19 -4.45 3.80 -7.96
C THR A 19 -4.21 3.73 -9.48
N ILE A 20 -3.38 4.62 -10.03
CA ILE A 20 -2.96 4.55 -11.44
C ILE A 20 -1.82 3.54 -11.65
N SER A 21 -1.03 3.23 -10.61
CA SER A 21 0.12 2.32 -10.72
C SER A 21 -0.26 0.83 -10.77
N THR A 22 -1.49 0.46 -10.43
CA THR A 22 -1.98 -0.92 -10.54
C THR A 22 -3.22 -1.02 -11.41
N VAL A 23 -3.12 -0.60 -12.68
CA VAL A 23 -4.02 -1.12 -13.70
C VAL A 23 -3.56 -2.53 -14.04
N ILE A 24 -3.88 -3.49 -13.19
CA ILE A 24 -4.13 -4.83 -13.69
C ILE A 24 -5.46 -4.68 -14.44
N LEU A 25 -5.39 -4.48 -15.75
CA LEU A 25 -6.45 -4.95 -16.62
C LEU A 25 -6.78 -6.37 -16.15
N ASP A 26 -8.07 -6.70 -15.97
CA ASP A 26 -8.52 -8.07 -16.17
C ASP A 26 -8.10 -8.41 -17.59
N THR A 27 -6.83 -8.65 -17.77
CA THR A 27 -6.30 -9.33 -18.92
C THR A 27 -6.77 -10.78 -18.71
N VAL A 28 -7.75 -11.20 -19.49
CA VAL A 28 -7.52 -12.44 -20.23
C VAL A 28 -6.00 -12.50 -20.37
N PRO A 29 -5.31 -13.56 -19.88
CA PRO A 29 -3.86 -13.60 -20.00
C PRO A 29 -3.57 -13.42 -21.49
N VAL A 30 -3.25 -12.19 -21.88
CA VAL A 30 -2.56 -11.95 -23.12
C VAL A 30 -1.27 -12.68 -22.86
N LYS A 31 -1.09 -13.83 -23.50
CA LYS A 31 0.21 -14.43 -23.66
C LYS A 31 1.15 -13.27 -23.91
N ALA A 32 2.01 -13.00 -22.93
CA ALA A 32 3.05 -12.02 -23.11
C ALA A 32 3.92 -12.56 -24.22
N ASP A 33 3.65 -12.14 -25.46
CA ASP A 33 4.49 -12.47 -26.57
C ASP A 33 5.84 -11.78 -26.32
N GLY A 34 6.81 -12.53 -25.75
CA GLY A 34 8.20 -12.24 -25.87
C GLY A 34 8.88 -11.48 -24.71
N GLY A 35 8.42 -11.49 -23.49
CA GLY A 35 9.21 -11.05 -22.32
C GLY A 35 10.41 -11.98 -22.03
N PRO A 36 11.40 -11.55 -21.21
CA PRO A 36 12.50 -12.41 -20.78
C PRO A 36 12.00 -13.63 -20.01
N VAL A 37 12.71 -14.75 -20.14
CA VAL A 37 12.51 -15.94 -19.31
C VAL A 37 13.68 -16.06 -18.36
N MET A 38 13.42 -16.12 -17.06
CA MET A 38 14.43 -16.41 -16.06
C MET A 38 14.49 -17.93 -15.82
N GLU A 39 15.64 -18.52 -16.00
CA GLU A 39 15.94 -19.88 -15.57
C GLU A 39 16.73 -19.77 -14.26
N PHE A 40 16.04 -19.99 -13.14
CA PHE A 40 16.58 -19.85 -11.79
C PHE A 40 17.08 -21.20 -11.31
N HIS A 41 18.39 -21.31 -11.06
CA HIS A 41 19.06 -22.50 -10.55
C HIS A 41 19.43 -22.30 -9.09
N TYR A 42 19.05 -23.21 -8.25
CA TYR A 42 19.40 -23.25 -6.84
C TYR A 42 20.19 -24.49 -6.51
N HIS A 43 21.41 -24.30 -6.01
CA HIS A 43 22.32 -25.39 -5.65
C HIS A 43 22.39 -25.58 -4.14
N ARG A 44 22.27 -26.84 -3.70
CA ARG A 44 22.47 -27.26 -2.31
C ARG A 44 23.38 -28.47 -2.22
N ALA A 45 24.43 -28.37 -1.37
CA ALA A 45 25.38 -29.43 -1.18
C ALA A 45 24.80 -30.73 -0.57
N ASP A 46 23.65 -30.61 0.17
CA ASP A 46 22.91 -31.73 0.75
C ASP A 46 21.92 -32.38 -0.22
N GLY A 47 21.64 -31.75 -1.34
CA GLY A 47 20.70 -32.23 -2.35
C GLY A 47 19.21 -32.26 -1.90
N ASP A 48 18.89 -31.67 -0.76
CA ASP A 48 17.51 -31.62 -0.23
C ASP A 48 16.80 -30.37 -0.74
N TYR A 49 16.03 -30.50 -1.83
CA TYR A 49 15.33 -29.43 -2.49
C TYR A 49 13.83 -29.40 -2.17
N GLU A 50 13.28 -30.47 -1.59
CA GLU A 50 11.82 -30.66 -1.45
C GLU A 50 11.11 -29.53 -0.70
N PRO A 51 11.66 -28.96 0.40
CA PRO A 51 10.97 -27.89 1.11
C PRO A 51 11.17 -26.48 0.52
N TRP A 52 11.96 -26.35 -0.55
CA TRP A 52 12.40 -25.04 -1.04
C TRP A 52 11.67 -24.59 -2.28
N SER A 53 11.35 -23.28 -2.32
CA SER A 53 10.79 -22.55 -3.45
C SER A 53 11.48 -21.20 -3.60
N VAL A 54 11.32 -20.54 -4.73
CA VAL A 54 11.73 -19.16 -4.90
C VAL A 54 10.51 -18.25 -4.92
N TRP A 55 10.43 -17.35 -3.94
CA TRP A 55 9.54 -16.21 -3.96
C TRP A 55 10.17 -15.11 -4.78
N LEU A 56 9.51 -14.68 -5.86
CA LEU A 56 10.07 -13.73 -6.81
C LEU A 56 9.04 -12.63 -7.13
N TRP A 57 9.53 -11.39 -7.20
CA TRP A 57 8.73 -10.24 -7.61
C TRP A 57 9.47 -9.37 -8.62
N VAL A 58 8.73 -8.74 -9.51
CA VAL A 58 9.23 -7.67 -10.38
C VAL A 58 8.99 -6.35 -9.67
N GLU A 59 9.94 -5.41 -9.76
CA GLU A 59 9.85 -4.10 -9.11
C GLU A 59 8.48 -3.44 -9.37
N GLY A 60 7.74 -3.11 -8.31
CA GLY A 60 6.41 -2.52 -8.34
C GLY A 60 5.25 -3.50 -8.58
N GLN A 61 5.47 -4.81 -8.49
CA GLN A 61 4.45 -5.85 -8.58
C GLN A 61 4.48 -6.77 -7.35
N GLU A 62 3.36 -7.44 -7.09
CA GLU A 62 3.32 -8.48 -6.07
C GLU A 62 4.20 -9.68 -6.44
N GLY A 63 4.79 -10.32 -5.43
CA GLY A 63 5.58 -11.53 -5.61
C GLY A 63 4.72 -12.78 -5.80
N ASN A 64 5.33 -13.79 -6.42
CA ASN A 64 4.74 -15.11 -6.56
C ASN A 64 5.70 -16.18 -6.12
N ASP A 65 5.16 -17.31 -5.67
CA ASP A 65 5.93 -18.49 -5.26
C ASP A 65 6.11 -19.42 -6.46
N TYR A 66 7.36 -19.76 -6.75
CA TYR A 66 7.71 -20.66 -7.84
C TYR A 66 8.40 -21.91 -7.27
N PRO A 67 7.82 -23.10 -7.47
CA PRO A 67 8.42 -24.35 -7.01
C PRO A 67 9.74 -24.60 -7.74
N LEU A 68 10.70 -25.16 -7.02
CA LEU A 68 11.99 -25.59 -7.54
C LEU A 68 11.92 -27.08 -7.87
N GLU A 69 12.13 -27.44 -9.13
CA GLU A 69 12.15 -28.83 -9.59
C GLU A 69 13.59 -29.34 -9.64
N ALA A 70 13.86 -30.42 -8.96
CA ALA A 70 15.21 -31.06 -8.96
C ALA A 70 15.64 -31.44 -10.38
N LYS A 71 16.82 -31.01 -10.80
CA LYS A 71 17.40 -31.28 -12.12
C LYS A 71 18.90 -31.36 -12.02
N ASP A 72 19.46 -32.57 -12.27
CA ASP A 72 20.85 -32.87 -12.11
C ASP A 72 21.36 -32.57 -10.67
N ASP A 73 22.33 -31.68 -10.53
CA ASP A 73 22.92 -31.28 -9.24
C ASP A 73 22.23 -30.01 -8.66
N ASP A 74 21.22 -29.45 -9.34
CA ASP A 74 20.50 -28.24 -8.95
C ASP A 74 19.00 -28.49 -8.81
N ALA A 75 18.27 -27.50 -8.31
CA ALA A 75 16.84 -27.39 -8.52
C ALA A 75 16.53 -26.12 -9.35
N VAL A 76 15.60 -26.22 -10.28
CA VAL A 76 15.37 -25.19 -11.31
C VAL A 76 13.92 -24.73 -11.33
N ALA A 77 13.72 -23.40 -11.43
CA ALA A 77 12.44 -22.81 -11.78
C ALA A 77 12.57 -22.02 -13.09
N LYS A 78 11.57 -22.14 -13.98
CA LYS A 78 11.44 -21.31 -15.18
C LYS A 78 10.32 -20.29 -14.98
N ILE A 79 10.69 -19.01 -15.08
CA ILE A 79 9.80 -17.89 -14.72
C ILE A 79 9.72 -16.96 -15.91
N GLU A 80 8.51 -16.80 -16.47
CA GLU A 80 8.24 -15.81 -17.50
C GLU A 80 8.12 -14.43 -16.84
N LEU A 81 8.92 -13.47 -17.31
CA LEU A 81 8.94 -12.11 -16.80
C LEU A 81 8.15 -11.19 -17.74
N PRO A 82 7.51 -10.13 -17.21
CA PRO A 82 6.83 -9.15 -18.05
C PRO A 82 7.78 -8.49 -19.04
N ALA A 83 7.30 -8.19 -20.22
CA ALA A 83 8.02 -7.31 -21.16
C ALA A 83 8.29 -5.96 -20.45
N GLY A 84 9.54 -5.48 -20.52
CA GLY A 84 9.92 -4.23 -19.86
C GLY A 84 10.41 -4.36 -18.41
N ALA A 85 10.38 -5.54 -17.77
CA ALA A 85 10.96 -5.74 -16.45
C ALA A 85 12.43 -5.31 -16.41
N THR A 86 12.83 -4.54 -15.41
CA THR A 86 14.21 -4.00 -15.27
C THR A 86 14.94 -4.53 -14.05
N SER A 87 14.20 -4.89 -13.01
CA SER A 87 14.72 -5.44 -11.77
C SER A 87 13.79 -6.53 -11.25
N VAL A 88 14.37 -7.57 -10.68
CA VAL A 88 13.64 -8.69 -10.08
C VAL A 88 14.21 -8.92 -8.68
N GLY A 89 13.35 -8.89 -7.67
CA GLY A 89 13.70 -9.32 -6.33
C GLY A 89 13.39 -10.80 -6.13
N PHE A 90 14.18 -11.50 -5.31
CA PHE A 90 13.91 -12.89 -4.97
C PHE A 90 14.32 -13.26 -3.55
N ILE A 91 13.65 -14.27 -3.01
CA ILE A 91 13.95 -14.95 -1.76
C ILE A 91 13.85 -16.46 -2.01
N VAL A 92 14.87 -17.23 -1.64
CA VAL A 92 14.74 -18.68 -1.57
C VAL A 92 14.26 -19.04 -0.17
N LYS A 93 13.14 -19.73 -0.07
CA LYS A 93 12.45 -19.99 1.19
C LYS A 93 11.75 -21.34 1.23
N THR A 94 11.43 -21.78 2.43
CA THR A 94 10.53 -22.92 2.67
C THR A 94 9.05 -22.47 2.72
N GLU A 95 8.12 -23.42 2.78
CA GLU A 95 6.68 -23.14 2.90
C GLU A 95 6.33 -22.31 4.14
N ASP A 96 7.05 -22.51 5.24
CA ASP A 96 6.91 -21.77 6.50
C ASP A 96 7.77 -20.49 6.58
N TRP A 97 8.27 -20.01 5.44
CA TRP A 97 9.05 -18.77 5.28
C TRP A 97 10.41 -18.77 6.00
N ALA A 98 10.99 -19.93 6.28
CA ALA A 98 12.40 -19.97 6.62
C ALA A 98 13.24 -19.63 5.39
N LYS A 99 13.98 -18.53 5.43
CA LYS A 99 14.81 -18.05 4.33
C LYS A 99 16.15 -18.82 4.30
N ASP A 100 16.64 -19.12 3.12
CA ASP A 100 17.97 -19.70 2.94
C ASP A 100 19.08 -18.66 3.19
N TYR A 101 18.80 -17.39 2.87
CA TYR A 101 19.63 -16.23 3.13
C TYR A 101 18.77 -15.08 3.69
N GLU A 102 19.24 -14.34 4.71
CA GLU A 102 18.40 -13.38 5.44
C GLU A 102 17.98 -12.18 4.59
N GLU A 103 18.90 -11.67 3.76
CA GLU A 103 18.66 -10.46 2.97
C GLU A 103 17.97 -10.78 1.64
N ASP A 104 17.07 -9.91 1.23
CA ASP A 104 16.42 -9.98 -0.07
C ASP A 104 17.44 -9.71 -1.18
N GLN A 105 17.42 -10.50 -2.24
CA GLN A 105 18.35 -10.38 -3.34
C GLN A 105 17.69 -9.70 -4.55
N PHE A 106 18.43 -8.85 -5.28
CA PHE A 106 17.92 -8.14 -6.44
C PHE A 106 18.79 -8.38 -7.67
N ILE A 107 18.14 -8.67 -8.79
CA ILE A 107 18.76 -8.97 -10.08
C ILE A 107 18.44 -7.85 -11.05
N ASP A 108 19.45 -7.13 -11.51
CA ASP A 108 19.29 -6.17 -12.62
C ASP A 108 19.22 -6.93 -13.97
N ILE A 109 18.07 -6.77 -14.64
CA ILE A 109 17.81 -7.30 -16.00
C ILE A 109 17.44 -6.18 -16.98
N SER A 110 17.82 -4.94 -16.66
CA SER A 110 17.46 -3.74 -17.43
C SER A 110 17.88 -3.79 -18.91
N GLU A 111 18.95 -4.53 -19.24
CA GLU A 111 19.43 -4.73 -20.61
C GLU A 111 18.73 -5.86 -21.39
N MET A 112 17.88 -6.68 -20.73
CA MET A 112 17.19 -7.79 -21.39
C MET A 112 15.90 -7.33 -22.07
N VAL A 113 15.77 -7.54 -23.35
CA VAL A 113 14.51 -7.32 -24.09
C VAL A 113 13.70 -8.60 -24.15
N SER A 114 14.32 -9.73 -24.51
CA SER A 114 13.68 -11.05 -24.58
C SER A 114 14.72 -12.16 -24.49
N GLY A 115 14.28 -13.42 -24.49
CA GLY A 115 15.13 -14.61 -24.40
C GLY A 115 15.44 -14.97 -22.95
N THR A 116 16.43 -15.82 -22.74
CA THR A 116 16.71 -16.46 -21.45
C THR A 116 17.81 -15.75 -20.66
N VAL A 117 17.55 -15.46 -19.37
CA VAL A 117 18.57 -15.11 -18.38
C VAL A 117 18.69 -16.26 -17.37
N ILE A 118 19.90 -16.72 -17.10
CA ILE A 118 20.18 -17.81 -16.18
C ILE A 118 20.75 -17.23 -14.89
N ILE A 119 20.10 -17.52 -13.78
CA ILE A 119 20.53 -17.11 -12.44
C ILE A 119 20.90 -18.35 -11.66
N LYS A 120 22.09 -18.35 -11.04
CA LYS A 120 22.54 -19.45 -10.20
C LYS A 120 22.82 -18.95 -8.80
N VAL A 121 22.19 -19.59 -7.83
CA VAL A 121 22.26 -19.29 -6.40
C VAL A 121 22.76 -20.51 -5.65
N GLU A 122 23.66 -20.31 -4.69
CA GLU A 122 24.19 -21.35 -3.82
C GLU A 122 23.62 -21.19 -2.40
N SER A 123 23.15 -22.29 -1.81
CA SER A 123 22.51 -22.30 -0.49
C SER A 123 23.42 -21.70 0.60
N GLY A 124 22.86 -20.78 1.37
CA GLY A 124 23.52 -20.08 2.47
C GLY A 124 24.58 -19.06 2.05
N VAL A 125 24.68 -18.74 0.75
CA VAL A 125 25.67 -17.80 0.19
C VAL A 125 24.96 -16.57 -0.35
N GLU A 126 25.43 -15.38 0.06
CA GLU A 126 24.93 -14.11 -0.47
C GLU A 126 25.28 -13.95 -1.95
N GLY A 127 24.29 -13.52 -2.74
CA GLY A 127 24.47 -13.19 -4.13
C GLY A 127 24.12 -14.31 -5.09
N TYR A 128 24.40 -14.05 -6.35
CA TYR A 128 24.09 -14.94 -7.46
C TYR A 128 25.09 -14.77 -8.60
N THR A 129 25.17 -15.73 -9.50
CA THR A 129 25.79 -15.52 -10.82
C THR A 129 24.71 -15.34 -11.87
N LYS A 130 24.98 -14.45 -12.85
CA LYS A 130 24.07 -14.13 -13.95
C LYS A 130 24.73 -14.44 -15.28
N GLU A 131 24.09 -15.28 -16.06
CA GLU A 131 24.49 -15.63 -17.42
C GLU A 131 23.33 -15.35 -18.39
N TYR A 132 23.62 -15.24 -19.67
CA TYR A 132 22.60 -15.04 -20.71
C TYR A 132 22.58 -16.25 -21.62
N GLY A 133 21.38 -16.76 -21.92
CA GLY A 133 21.19 -17.80 -22.91
C GLY A 133 21.56 -17.34 -24.32
N ASP A 134 21.79 -18.30 -25.21
CA ASP A 134 22.13 -18.02 -26.61
C ASP A 134 20.99 -17.28 -27.36
N ASP A 135 19.76 -17.33 -26.84
CA ASP A 135 18.55 -16.66 -27.34
C ASP A 135 18.36 -15.27 -26.77
N ALA A 136 19.24 -14.82 -25.87
CA ALA A 136 19.08 -13.55 -25.17
C ALA A 136 19.22 -12.35 -26.13
N VAL A 137 18.19 -11.51 -26.16
CA VAL A 137 18.19 -10.23 -26.86
C VAL A 137 18.38 -9.09 -25.88
N LYS A 138 19.46 -8.33 -26.08
CA LYS A 138 19.79 -7.15 -25.25
C LYS A 138 19.49 -5.86 -26.00
N GLY A 139 19.02 -4.85 -25.28
CA GLY A 139 18.69 -3.56 -25.86
C GLY A 139 18.27 -2.52 -24.83
N THR A 140 18.02 -1.32 -25.33
CA THR A 140 17.42 -0.22 -24.54
C THR A 140 15.91 -0.45 -24.43
N LYS A 141 15.35 -0.31 -23.24
CA LYS A 141 13.92 -0.41 -22.96
C LYS A 141 13.36 0.90 -22.44
N LEU A 142 12.05 1.04 -22.57
CA LEU A 142 11.28 2.10 -21.94
C LEU A 142 11.09 1.74 -20.45
N LYS A 143 11.53 2.65 -19.56
CA LYS A 143 11.43 2.47 -18.10
C LYS A 143 10.21 3.16 -17.52
N THR A 144 10.04 4.45 -17.80
CA THR A 144 8.89 5.23 -17.33
C THR A 144 8.52 6.32 -18.32
N ALA A 145 7.27 6.76 -18.27
CA ALA A 145 6.79 7.91 -19.01
C ALA A 145 5.88 8.78 -18.13
N ALA A 146 6.08 10.10 -18.18
CA ALA A 146 5.29 11.06 -17.43
C ALA A 146 4.93 12.27 -18.27
N TYR A 147 3.65 12.63 -18.32
CA TYR A 147 3.17 13.84 -18.97
C TYR A 147 3.47 15.06 -18.11
N ASN A 148 4.10 16.08 -18.70
CA ASN A 148 4.52 17.29 -17.99
C ASN A 148 3.51 18.44 -18.11
N GLY A 149 2.37 18.24 -18.76
CA GLY A 149 1.57 19.33 -19.30
C GLY A 149 2.19 19.85 -20.62
N ASP A 150 1.73 20.97 -21.13
CA ASP A 150 2.30 21.68 -22.32
C ASP A 150 2.60 20.77 -23.53
N LYS A 151 1.85 19.69 -23.70
CA LYS A 151 2.00 18.70 -24.80
C LYS A 151 3.30 17.89 -24.75
N THR A 152 3.99 17.80 -23.62
CA THR A 152 5.22 17.02 -23.52
C THR A 152 5.12 15.82 -22.58
N ILE A 153 5.81 14.74 -22.95
CA ILE A 153 6.03 13.56 -22.10
C ILE A 153 7.53 13.42 -21.87
N THR A 154 7.94 13.33 -20.61
CA THR A 154 9.27 12.88 -20.26
C THR A 154 9.30 11.36 -20.24
N VAL A 155 10.16 10.78 -21.04
CA VAL A 155 10.39 9.33 -21.12
C VAL A 155 11.75 9.01 -20.54
N THR A 156 11.84 8.04 -19.64
CA THR A 156 13.11 7.52 -19.14
C THR A 156 13.35 6.14 -19.73
N MET A 157 14.53 5.93 -20.25
CA MET A 157 14.97 4.68 -20.88
C MET A 157 16.00 3.97 -19.99
N THR A 158 16.24 2.69 -20.23
CA THR A 158 17.30 1.92 -19.55
C THR A 158 18.70 2.19 -20.13
N GLY A 159 18.79 2.88 -21.26
CA GLY A 159 20.02 3.22 -21.94
C GLY A 159 19.79 4.22 -23.07
N GLU A 160 20.85 4.56 -23.79
CA GLU A 160 20.80 5.51 -24.91
C GLU A 160 20.09 4.91 -26.13
N ILE A 161 19.15 5.68 -26.72
CA ILE A 161 18.56 5.34 -28.02
C ILE A 161 19.57 5.71 -29.12
N LYS A 162 20.03 4.71 -29.86
CA LYS A 162 20.97 4.90 -30.95
C LYS A 162 20.25 5.20 -32.26
N GLY A 163 20.72 6.20 -33.02
CA GLY A 163 20.21 6.54 -34.34
C GLY A 163 19.26 7.73 -34.38
N ASP A 164 18.37 7.77 -35.38
CA ASP A 164 17.41 8.86 -35.58
C ASP A 164 16.25 8.72 -34.59
N LEU A 165 15.97 9.76 -33.80
CA LEU A 165 14.87 9.81 -32.83
C LEU A 165 13.48 10.01 -33.47
N LYS A 166 13.44 10.23 -34.81
CA LYS A 166 12.18 10.44 -35.49
C LYS A 166 11.34 9.15 -35.53
N ASN A 167 10.11 9.24 -35.01
CA ASN A 167 9.15 8.13 -34.95
C ASN A 167 9.56 6.94 -34.09
N VAL A 168 10.51 7.10 -33.18
CA VAL A 168 10.90 6.00 -32.26
C VAL A 168 9.85 5.71 -31.19
N PHE A 169 9.06 6.73 -30.82
CA PHE A 169 7.96 6.59 -29.87
C PHE A 169 6.60 6.65 -30.55
N LYS A 170 5.68 5.81 -30.11
CA LYS A 170 4.27 5.85 -30.48
C LYS A 170 3.44 6.08 -29.22
N VAL A 171 2.54 7.05 -29.25
CA VAL A 171 1.64 7.35 -28.13
C VAL A 171 0.21 7.00 -28.55
N GLU A 172 -0.51 6.26 -27.73
CA GLU A 172 -1.87 5.81 -28.00
C GLU A 172 -2.76 5.99 -26.77
N GLY A 173 -3.98 6.41 -26.99
CA GLY A 173 -5.09 6.32 -26.03
C GLY A 173 -6.19 5.41 -26.59
N LYS A 174 -7.24 5.15 -25.82
CA LYS A 174 -8.40 4.35 -26.30
C LYS A 174 -9.07 4.94 -27.55
N SER A 175 -9.00 6.26 -27.73
CA SER A 175 -9.54 6.96 -28.89
C SER A 175 -8.65 6.86 -30.14
N GLY A 176 -7.45 6.30 -30.03
CA GLY A 176 -6.49 6.13 -31.12
C GLY A 176 -5.12 6.74 -30.85
N GLU A 177 -4.33 6.87 -31.91
CA GLU A 177 -2.96 7.35 -31.86
C GLU A 177 -2.89 8.87 -31.66
N ILE A 178 -2.07 9.30 -30.71
CA ILE A 178 -1.71 10.71 -30.47
C ILE A 178 -0.40 11.00 -31.26
N LYS A 179 -0.44 11.99 -32.15
CA LYS A 179 0.69 12.26 -33.01
C LYS A 179 1.85 12.91 -32.27
N VAL A 180 3.02 12.29 -32.35
CA VAL A 180 4.28 12.87 -31.91
C VAL A 180 4.72 13.94 -32.88
N ALA A 181 5.11 15.10 -32.37
CA ALA A 181 5.60 16.25 -33.18
C ALA A 181 7.13 16.27 -33.24
N ASP A 182 7.80 16.00 -32.09
CA ASP A 182 9.26 16.06 -31.95
C ASP A 182 9.73 15.16 -30.82
N VAL A 183 10.99 14.74 -30.84
CA VAL A 183 11.65 14.00 -29.75
C VAL A 183 13.04 14.59 -29.55
N LYS A 184 13.37 14.96 -28.29
CA LYS A 184 14.68 15.49 -27.91
C LYS A 184 15.29 14.63 -26.80
N ALA A 185 16.56 14.27 -26.96
CA ALA A 185 17.35 13.66 -25.91
C ALA A 185 17.67 14.69 -24.81
N GLY A 186 17.58 14.26 -23.57
CA GLY A 186 18.04 14.95 -22.36
C GLY A 186 19.19 14.19 -21.70
N ASP A 187 19.46 14.50 -20.43
CA ASP A 187 20.47 13.83 -19.64
C ASP A 187 19.93 12.50 -19.07
N ASP A 188 20.81 11.61 -18.61
CA ASP A 188 20.49 10.36 -17.90
C ASP A 188 19.45 9.48 -18.61
N TYR A 189 19.61 9.31 -19.93
CA TYR A 189 18.72 8.53 -20.77
C TYR A 189 17.25 8.99 -20.75
N THR A 190 17.02 10.28 -20.46
CA THR A 190 15.70 10.88 -20.59
C THR A 190 15.48 11.46 -21.99
N TYR A 191 14.20 11.45 -22.39
CA TYR A 191 13.77 11.98 -23.68
C TYR A 191 12.50 12.81 -23.50
N THR A 192 12.46 13.99 -24.09
CA THR A 192 11.25 14.80 -24.16
C THR A 192 10.52 14.51 -25.46
N VAL A 193 9.36 13.90 -25.37
CA VAL A 193 8.47 13.62 -26.50
C VAL A 193 7.41 14.71 -26.56
N THR A 194 7.42 15.52 -27.61
CA THR A 194 6.45 16.60 -27.86
C THR A 194 5.29 16.07 -28.68
N LEU A 195 4.07 16.27 -28.23
CA LEU A 195 2.83 15.87 -28.90
C LEU A 195 2.25 17.00 -29.71
N LYS A 196 1.38 16.69 -30.69
CA LYS A 196 0.64 17.72 -31.46
C LYS A 196 -0.55 18.28 -30.71
N GLU A 197 -1.08 17.55 -29.75
CA GLU A 197 -2.24 17.91 -28.93
C GLU A 197 -1.98 17.65 -27.46
N GLU A 198 -2.76 18.27 -26.58
CA GLU A 198 -2.72 18.02 -25.13
C GLU A 198 -3.42 16.71 -24.80
N LEU A 199 -2.97 16.05 -23.73
CA LEU A 199 -3.61 14.86 -23.20
C LEU A 199 -4.73 15.27 -22.22
N GLU A 200 -5.86 14.58 -22.30
CA GLU A 200 -6.99 14.77 -21.39
C GLU A 200 -6.75 14.02 -20.05
N SER A 201 -6.93 14.71 -18.94
CA SER A 201 -6.67 14.16 -17.58
C SER A 201 -7.54 12.96 -17.20
N SER A 202 -8.72 12.86 -17.78
CA SER A 202 -9.68 11.78 -17.53
C SER A 202 -9.43 10.53 -18.38
N LYS A 203 -8.35 10.50 -19.18
CA LYS A 203 -8.06 9.41 -20.11
C LYS A 203 -6.71 8.77 -19.85
N SER A 204 -6.62 7.49 -20.19
CA SER A 204 -5.41 6.70 -20.09
C SER A 204 -4.66 6.70 -21.42
N TYR A 205 -3.33 6.80 -21.35
CA TYR A 205 -2.45 6.78 -22.51
C TYR A 205 -1.28 5.85 -22.29
N GLN A 206 -0.83 5.25 -23.37
CA GLN A 206 0.37 4.41 -23.39
C GLN A 206 1.39 4.96 -24.40
N ILE A 207 2.65 4.76 -24.09
CA ILE A 207 3.76 5.04 -25.00
C ILE A 207 4.52 3.76 -25.26
N THR A 208 4.86 3.55 -26.53
CA THR A 208 5.57 2.35 -27.00
C THR A 208 6.91 2.74 -27.59
N TYR A 209 7.94 1.97 -27.29
CA TYR A 209 9.26 2.00 -27.87
C TYR A 209 9.72 0.57 -28.14
N ASP A 210 10.05 0.25 -29.39
CA ASP A 210 10.60 -1.05 -29.84
C ASP A 210 9.94 -2.28 -29.16
N GLY A 211 8.59 -2.28 -29.12
CA GLY A 211 7.79 -3.34 -28.52
C GLY A 211 7.65 -3.27 -26.99
N THR A 212 8.36 -2.40 -26.30
CA THR A 212 8.14 -2.13 -24.88
C THR A 212 7.10 -1.03 -24.70
N VAL A 213 6.15 -1.25 -23.77
CA VAL A 213 5.01 -0.35 -23.50
C VAL A 213 5.08 0.13 -22.06
N SER A 214 4.80 1.40 -21.84
CA SER A 214 4.61 1.99 -20.52
C SER A 214 3.37 2.87 -20.52
N ASP A 215 2.67 2.86 -19.40
CA ASP A 215 1.60 3.84 -19.16
C ASP A 215 2.19 5.24 -18.99
N VAL A 216 1.52 6.23 -19.57
CA VAL A 216 1.88 7.64 -19.39
C VAL A 216 1.27 8.15 -18.09
N ARG A 217 2.10 8.37 -17.08
CA ARG A 217 1.66 8.96 -15.82
C ARG A 217 1.32 10.44 -16.03
N MET A 218 0.31 10.93 -15.32
CA MET A 218 -0.20 12.30 -15.44
C MET A 218 -0.05 13.15 -14.16
N PRO A 219 1.10 13.11 -13.43
CA PRO A 219 1.21 13.72 -12.11
C PRO A 219 1.03 15.24 -12.12
N ILE A 220 1.47 15.89 -13.19
CA ILE A 220 1.48 17.36 -13.29
C ILE A 220 0.08 17.96 -13.36
N ILE A 221 -0.88 17.24 -13.95
CA ILE A 221 -2.26 17.74 -14.10
C ILE A 221 -2.87 18.04 -12.74
N TYR A 222 -2.62 17.17 -11.75
CA TYR A 222 -3.14 17.32 -10.39
C TYR A 222 -2.47 18.44 -9.59
N SER A 223 -1.35 18.98 -10.08
CA SER A 223 -0.60 20.08 -9.46
C SER A 223 -0.79 21.42 -10.20
N THR A 224 -1.64 21.47 -11.21
CA THR A 224 -1.92 22.71 -11.93
C THR A 224 -2.87 23.59 -11.12
N LYS A 225 -2.73 24.90 -11.33
CA LYS A 225 -3.63 25.87 -10.69
C LYS A 225 -5.08 25.68 -11.14
N GLU A 226 -5.29 25.35 -12.39
CA GLU A 226 -6.58 25.07 -12.97
C GLU A 226 -7.26 23.90 -12.28
N PHE A 227 -6.52 22.81 -12.00
CA PHE A 227 -7.05 21.66 -11.27
C PHE A 227 -7.35 22.01 -9.82
N GLU A 228 -6.49 22.80 -9.16
CA GLU A 228 -6.73 23.26 -7.80
C GLU A 228 -7.97 24.16 -7.72
N ASP A 229 -8.10 25.12 -8.65
CA ASP A 229 -9.23 26.06 -8.68
C ASP A 229 -10.57 25.33 -8.92
N GLU A 230 -10.59 24.24 -9.70
CA GLU A 230 -11.79 23.48 -10.03
C GLU A 230 -12.14 22.42 -8.98
N TYR A 231 -11.14 21.72 -8.45
CA TYR A 231 -11.36 20.49 -7.67
C TYR A 231 -10.99 20.58 -6.19
N THR A 232 -10.45 21.71 -5.72
CA THR A 232 -10.17 21.84 -4.28
C THR A 232 -11.48 21.77 -3.48
N TYR A 233 -11.56 20.84 -2.55
CA TYR A 233 -12.69 20.63 -1.66
C TYR A 233 -12.29 20.94 -0.20
N ASP A 234 -12.95 21.91 0.41
CA ASP A 234 -12.70 22.39 1.78
C ASP A 234 -13.69 21.86 2.81
N GLY A 235 -14.61 20.97 2.41
CA GLY A 235 -15.60 20.39 3.31
C GLY A 235 -14.97 19.43 4.32
N ASP A 236 -15.64 19.24 5.45
CA ASP A 236 -15.27 18.34 6.53
C ASP A 236 -16.15 17.07 6.59
N ASP A 237 -16.87 16.78 5.50
CA ASP A 237 -17.91 15.76 5.38
C ASP A 237 -17.53 14.61 4.43
N LEU A 238 -16.21 14.45 4.09
CA LEU A 238 -15.74 13.29 3.35
C LEU A 238 -15.76 12.02 4.22
N GLY A 239 -16.06 10.88 3.58
CA GLY A 239 -16.28 9.62 4.26
C GLY A 239 -17.76 9.31 4.50
N ALA A 240 -18.05 8.45 5.47
CA ALA A 240 -19.42 8.11 5.86
C ALA A 240 -19.86 8.93 7.07
N THR A 241 -20.87 9.76 6.89
CA THR A 241 -21.52 10.52 7.97
C THR A 241 -22.82 9.80 8.38
N TRP A 242 -22.72 9.08 9.49
CA TRP A 242 -23.81 8.25 10.00
C TRP A 242 -24.80 9.03 10.87
N SER A 243 -26.04 8.66 10.78
CA SER A 243 -27.09 8.87 11.78
C SER A 243 -28.01 7.64 11.82
N LYS A 244 -28.80 7.50 12.88
CA LYS A 244 -29.74 6.37 13.01
C LYS A 244 -30.78 6.28 11.89
N GLY A 245 -31.07 7.41 11.24
CA GLY A 245 -32.07 7.48 10.18
C GLY A 245 -31.49 7.36 8.76
N SER A 246 -30.24 7.68 8.56
CA SER A 246 -29.57 7.61 7.25
C SER A 246 -28.07 7.80 7.37
N THR A 247 -27.33 7.32 6.39
CA THR A 247 -25.89 7.58 6.23
C THR A 247 -25.66 8.31 4.91
N THR A 248 -24.86 9.38 4.96
CA THR A 248 -24.36 10.06 3.76
C THR A 248 -22.92 9.64 3.52
N PHE A 249 -22.65 9.16 2.32
CA PHE A 249 -21.32 8.79 1.85
C PHE A 249 -20.84 9.84 0.87
N LYS A 250 -19.63 10.35 1.08
CA LYS A 250 -19.01 11.32 0.20
C LYS A 250 -17.54 11.00 -0.02
N VAL A 251 -17.13 10.95 -1.29
CA VAL A 251 -15.74 10.71 -1.69
C VAL A 251 -15.29 11.76 -2.71
N TRP A 252 -14.03 12.18 -2.63
CA TRP A 252 -13.42 13.05 -3.62
C TRP A 252 -12.73 12.19 -4.69
N ALA A 253 -13.26 12.22 -5.89
CA ALA A 253 -12.78 11.44 -7.04
C ALA A 253 -12.97 12.26 -8.34
N PRO A 254 -12.21 13.36 -8.51
CA PRO A 254 -12.47 14.39 -9.53
C PRO A 254 -12.31 13.91 -10.97
N THR A 255 -11.49 12.90 -11.21
CA THR A 255 -11.25 12.35 -12.56
C THR A 255 -12.14 11.16 -12.90
N SER A 256 -13.03 10.76 -11.99
CA SER A 256 -13.94 9.64 -12.23
C SER A 256 -15.08 10.03 -13.16
N GLU A 257 -15.39 9.15 -14.11
CA GLU A 257 -16.59 9.21 -14.96
C GLU A 257 -17.83 8.71 -14.21
N LYS A 258 -17.62 7.80 -13.27
CA LYS A 258 -18.65 7.15 -12.48
C LYS A 258 -18.07 6.65 -11.16
N VAL A 259 -18.82 6.80 -10.07
CA VAL A 259 -18.51 6.20 -8.77
C VAL A 259 -19.69 5.40 -8.28
N MET A 260 -19.42 4.18 -7.79
CA MET A 260 -20.41 3.31 -7.15
C MET A 260 -20.07 3.17 -5.67
N LEU A 261 -21.06 3.24 -4.82
CA LEU A 261 -21.00 2.81 -3.42
C LEU A 261 -21.43 1.35 -3.35
N ASN A 262 -20.57 0.47 -2.84
CA ASN A 262 -20.87 -0.96 -2.63
C ASN A 262 -21.04 -1.21 -1.13
N LEU A 263 -22.17 -1.78 -0.73
CA LEU A 263 -22.48 -2.15 0.65
C LEU A 263 -22.35 -3.65 0.84
N TYR A 264 -21.74 -4.06 1.95
CA TYR A 264 -21.44 -5.46 2.30
C TYR A 264 -21.94 -5.81 3.70
N GLU A 265 -22.21 -7.09 3.92
CA GLU A 265 -22.52 -7.63 5.24
C GLU A 265 -21.30 -7.79 6.13
N THR A 266 -20.14 -8.12 5.52
CA THR A 266 -18.90 -8.41 6.23
C THR A 266 -17.72 -7.57 5.71
N GLY A 267 -16.71 -7.39 6.56
CA GLY A 267 -15.46 -6.71 6.20
C GLY A 267 -14.44 -7.59 5.49
N SER A 268 -14.74 -8.87 5.25
CA SER A 268 -13.83 -9.83 4.63
C SER A 268 -14.00 -9.88 3.11
N ALA A 269 -12.89 -9.95 2.36
CA ALA A 269 -12.89 -10.21 0.92
C ALA A 269 -13.46 -11.59 0.54
N GLY A 270 -13.70 -12.46 1.50
CA GLY A 270 -14.41 -13.74 1.29
C GLY A 270 -15.81 -13.56 0.74
N GLU A 271 -16.51 -12.48 1.09
CA GLU A 271 -17.78 -12.07 0.50
C GLU A 271 -17.52 -11.42 -0.86
N LYS A 272 -17.81 -12.13 -1.96
CA LYS A 272 -17.42 -11.68 -3.31
C LYS A 272 -18.35 -10.62 -3.90
N GLU A 273 -19.63 -10.64 -3.55
CA GLU A 273 -20.62 -9.75 -4.13
C GLU A 273 -21.18 -8.79 -3.09
N PRO A 274 -21.32 -7.51 -3.41
CA PRO A 274 -21.96 -6.55 -2.51
C PRO A 274 -23.45 -6.89 -2.36
N LYS A 275 -23.96 -6.69 -1.15
CA LYS A 275 -25.41 -6.77 -0.87
C LYS A 275 -26.18 -5.75 -1.69
N GLN A 276 -25.59 -4.60 -1.93
CA GLN A 276 -26.18 -3.50 -2.71
C GLN A 276 -25.07 -2.64 -3.33
N SER A 277 -25.24 -2.27 -4.60
CA SER A 277 -24.42 -1.26 -5.27
C SER A 277 -25.28 -0.06 -5.66
N ILE A 278 -24.83 1.12 -5.34
CA ILE A 278 -25.57 2.38 -5.53
C ILE A 278 -24.71 3.31 -6.36
N GLU A 279 -25.24 3.80 -7.48
CA GLU A 279 -24.57 4.84 -8.25
C GLU A 279 -24.57 6.16 -7.47
N MET A 280 -23.39 6.74 -7.26
CA MET A 280 -23.26 8.02 -6.58
C MET A 280 -23.53 9.18 -7.55
N THR A 281 -23.94 10.30 -7.02
CA THR A 281 -24.17 11.52 -7.80
C THR A 281 -22.96 12.43 -7.68
N ALA A 282 -22.46 12.92 -8.82
CA ALA A 282 -21.43 13.94 -8.83
C ALA A 282 -21.90 15.22 -8.12
N ASP A 283 -21.06 15.75 -7.27
CA ASP A 283 -21.30 16.97 -6.50
C ASP A 283 -20.16 17.99 -6.79
N LYS A 284 -20.11 19.09 -6.07
CA LYS A 284 -19.15 20.17 -6.29
C LYS A 284 -17.70 19.72 -6.10
N ASN A 285 -16.80 20.37 -6.82
CA ASN A 285 -15.34 20.24 -6.66
C ASN A 285 -14.83 18.79 -6.77
N GLY A 286 -15.41 18.00 -7.67
CA GLY A 286 -14.99 16.61 -7.92
C GLY A 286 -15.37 15.61 -6.84
N THR A 287 -16.29 15.97 -5.93
CA THR A 287 -16.86 15.04 -4.96
C THR A 287 -18.04 14.26 -5.55
N TRP A 288 -18.26 13.08 -4.99
CA TRP A 288 -19.38 12.20 -5.31
C TRP A 288 -20.14 11.89 -4.02
N VAL A 289 -21.47 11.86 -4.07
CA VAL A 289 -22.31 11.71 -2.90
C VAL A 289 -23.41 10.66 -3.13
N ALA A 290 -23.64 9.84 -2.09
CA ALA A 290 -24.84 8.99 -1.99
C ALA A 290 -25.41 9.09 -0.58
N LYS A 291 -26.74 9.07 -0.47
CA LYS A 291 -27.45 8.98 0.80
C LYS A 291 -28.28 7.71 0.83
N VAL A 292 -28.12 6.95 1.91
CA VAL A 292 -28.85 5.70 2.13
C VAL A 292 -29.65 5.82 3.41
N ASP A 293 -30.95 5.59 3.30
CA ASP A 293 -31.87 5.63 4.44
C ASP A 293 -31.78 4.37 5.29
N GLY A 294 -32.02 4.52 6.57
CA GLY A 294 -31.95 3.47 7.58
C GLY A 294 -30.69 3.53 8.44
N ASP A 295 -30.64 2.64 9.41
CA ASP A 295 -29.50 2.49 10.31
C ASP A 295 -28.46 1.57 9.68
N LEU A 296 -27.34 2.13 9.24
CA LEU A 296 -26.25 1.39 8.63
C LEU A 296 -25.07 1.16 9.59
N ASN A 297 -25.20 1.45 10.90
CA ASN A 297 -24.13 1.16 11.84
C ASN A 297 -23.70 -0.31 11.73
N GLY A 298 -22.40 -0.58 11.58
CA GLY A 298 -21.85 -1.92 11.37
C GLY A 298 -21.86 -2.43 9.94
N THR A 299 -22.42 -1.69 8.96
CA THR A 299 -22.40 -2.07 7.55
C THR A 299 -21.03 -1.74 6.94
N TYR A 300 -20.47 -2.68 6.19
CA TYR A 300 -19.21 -2.48 5.47
C TYR A 300 -19.45 -1.90 4.08
N TYR A 301 -18.46 -1.16 3.56
CA TYR A 301 -18.58 -0.55 2.25
C TYR A 301 -17.24 -0.28 1.57
N THR A 302 -17.29 -0.11 0.26
CA THR A 302 -16.20 0.34 -0.61
C THR A 302 -16.73 1.31 -1.65
N TYR A 303 -15.81 1.94 -2.38
CA TYR A 303 -16.12 2.70 -3.59
C TYR A 303 -15.53 2.02 -4.82
N SER A 304 -16.31 1.92 -5.90
CA SER A 304 -15.79 1.57 -7.23
C SER A 304 -15.76 2.82 -8.09
N SER A 305 -14.58 3.23 -8.53
CA SER A 305 -14.34 4.37 -9.42
C SER A 305 -14.07 3.90 -10.83
N THR A 306 -14.72 4.52 -11.82
CA THR A 306 -14.49 4.26 -13.25
C THR A 306 -13.76 5.46 -13.85
N ILE A 307 -12.60 5.21 -14.44
CA ILE A 307 -11.79 6.19 -15.17
C ILE A 307 -11.46 5.60 -16.53
N ASP A 308 -11.79 6.31 -17.60
CA ASP A 308 -11.62 5.87 -18.98
C ASP A 308 -12.12 4.45 -19.24
N GLY A 309 -13.33 4.16 -18.68
CA GLY A 309 -14.00 2.86 -18.81
C GLY A 309 -13.34 1.71 -18.04
N SER A 310 -12.28 1.95 -17.26
CA SER A 310 -11.69 0.98 -16.32
C SER A 310 -12.24 1.23 -14.92
N THR A 311 -12.77 0.18 -14.27
CA THR A 311 -13.36 0.28 -12.94
C THR A 311 -12.47 -0.41 -11.92
N LYS A 312 -12.18 0.29 -10.81
CA LYS A 312 -11.47 -0.26 -9.65
C LYS A 312 -12.26 -0.03 -8.39
N GLU A 313 -12.21 -1.02 -7.50
CA GLU A 313 -12.79 -0.96 -6.17
C GLU A 313 -11.70 -0.70 -5.13
N ALA A 314 -11.99 0.16 -4.16
CA ALA A 314 -11.07 0.52 -3.09
C ALA A 314 -11.82 0.85 -1.79
N CYS A 315 -11.11 0.72 -0.67
CA CYS A 315 -11.56 1.22 0.62
C CYS A 315 -11.70 2.75 0.60
N ASP A 316 -12.55 3.28 1.47
CA ASP A 316 -12.71 4.71 1.66
C ASP A 316 -11.44 5.31 2.32
N PRO A 317 -10.75 6.26 1.68
CA PRO A 317 -9.59 6.93 2.29
C PRO A 317 -9.92 7.70 3.58
N TYR A 318 -11.20 7.99 3.83
CA TYR A 318 -11.70 8.64 5.04
C TYR A 318 -12.36 7.67 6.03
N ALA A 319 -12.16 6.36 5.85
CA ALA A 319 -12.63 5.35 6.79
C ALA A 319 -12.16 5.66 8.22
N ARG A 320 -13.05 5.48 9.20
CA ARG A 320 -12.73 5.59 10.63
C ARG A 320 -12.44 4.24 11.25
N THR A 321 -12.88 3.19 10.57
CA THR A 321 -12.60 1.81 10.87
C THR A 321 -12.85 0.93 9.66
N THR A 322 -12.27 -0.26 9.67
CA THR A 322 -12.37 -1.24 8.60
C THR A 322 -12.66 -2.63 9.16
N GLY A 323 -13.00 -3.56 8.29
CA GLY A 323 -12.95 -4.99 8.57
C GLY A 323 -11.51 -5.53 8.45
N VAL A 324 -11.40 -6.83 8.49
CA VAL A 324 -10.14 -7.58 8.46
C VAL A 324 -9.28 -7.22 7.24
N ASN A 325 -7.98 -7.07 7.46
CA ASN A 325 -6.97 -6.67 6.45
C ASN A 325 -7.26 -5.31 5.78
N GLY A 326 -7.99 -4.40 6.42
CA GLY A 326 -8.19 -3.05 5.93
C GLY A 326 -8.99 -2.89 4.62
N GLN A 327 -9.58 -3.96 4.10
CA GLN A 327 -10.11 -3.98 2.73
C GLN A 327 -11.44 -3.27 2.54
N ARG A 328 -12.26 -3.16 3.57
CA ARG A 328 -13.57 -2.51 3.53
C ARG A 328 -13.76 -1.61 4.72
N ALA A 329 -14.12 -0.38 4.47
CA ALA A 329 -14.55 0.57 5.50
C ALA A 329 -15.84 0.08 6.17
N MET A 330 -16.05 0.46 7.43
CA MET A 330 -17.30 0.20 8.14
C MET A 330 -17.96 1.51 8.57
N VAL A 331 -19.26 1.62 8.36
CA VAL A 331 -20.07 2.68 8.94
C VAL A 331 -20.14 2.49 10.45
N ILE A 332 -19.74 3.48 11.21
CA ILE A 332 -19.59 3.35 12.65
C ILE A 332 -20.23 4.52 13.42
N ASN A 333 -20.94 4.18 14.49
CA ASN A 333 -21.30 5.13 15.54
C ASN A 333 -20.13 5.21 16.55
N LEU A 334 -19.28 6.22 16.42
CA LEU A 334 -18.10 6.39 17.27
C LEU A 334 -18.45 6.59 18.75
N GLU A 335 -19.65 7.06 19.09
CA GLU A 335 -20.10 7.23 20.47
C GLU A 335 -20.23 5.85 21.19
N GLU A 336 -20.66 4.82 20.48
CA GLU A 336 -20.81 3.47 21.03
C GLU A 336 -19.48 2.78 21.31
N THR A 337 -18.38 3.30 20.78
CA THR A 337 -17.03 2.78 21.04
C THR A 337 -16.33 3.44 22.23
N ASN A 338 -16.97 4.42 22.87
CA ASN A 338 -16.38 5.12 24.00
C ASN A 338 -16.32 4.21 25.25
N PRO A 339 -15.14 4.03 25.87
CA PRO A 339 -15.06 3.37 27.16
C PRO A 339 -15.65 4.24 28.28
N ASP A 340 -15.96 3.65 29.42
CA ASP A 340 -16.49 4.37 30.57
C ASP A 340 -15.59 5.55 30.97
N GLY A 341 -16.19 6.75 31.08
CA GLY A 341 -15.51 7.97 31.46
C GLY A 341 -14.68 8.63 30.32
N TRP A 342 -14.84 8.20 29.09
CA TRP A 342 -14.17 8.79 27.91
C TRP A 342 -14.47 10.28 27.74
N ASP A 343 -15.69 10.70 28.09
CA ASP A 343 -16.13 12.10 28.09
C ASP A 343 -15.35 13.01 29.05
N LYS A 344 -14.62 12.42 30.00
CA LYS A 344 -13.78 13.12 30.98
C LYS A 344 -12.30 12.86 30.76
N ASP A 345 -11.94 12.08 29.74
CA ASP A 345 -10.55 11.79 29.42
C ASP A 345 -9.80 13.06 29.02
N SER A 346 -8.57 13.17 29.47
CA SER A 346 -7.70 14.30 29.15
C SER A 346 -6.25 13.88 29.17
N ASN A 347 -5.46 14.45 28.25
CA ASN A 347 -4.02 14.29 28.26
C ASN A 347 -3.45 14.81 29.59
N PRO A 348 -2.78 13.96 30.41
CA PRO A 348 -2.28 14.34 31.73
C PRO A 348 -1.19 15.44 31.70
N HIS A 349 -0.47 15.57 30.58
CA HIS A 349 0.57 16.59 30.40
C HIS A 349 0.16 17.71 29.44
N ALA A 350 -1.15 17.92 29.26
CA ALA A 350 -1.66 18.99 28.39
C ALA A 350 -1.22 20.37 28.91
N GLY A 351 -0.54 21.13 28.04
CA GLY A 351 -0.06 22.49 28.38
C GLY A 351 1.34 22.56 28.99
N GLU A 352 1.99 21.45 29.25
CA GLU A 352 3.40 21.42 29.61
C GLU A 352 4.30 21.77 28.42
N GLY A 353 5.53 22.24 28.69
CA GLY A 353 6.49 22.56 27.64
C GLY A 353 7.11 21.30 27.04
N ILE A 354 7.45 21.34 25.75
CA ILE A 354 8.10 20.20 25.07
C ILE A 354 9.43 19.80 25.74
N ASN A 355 10.08 20.72 26.45
CA ASN A 355 11.33 20.46 27.17
C ASN A 355 11.12 19.66 28.47
N ASP A 356 9.89 19.53 28.92
CA ASP A 356 9.53 18.78 30.12
C ASP A 356 9.14 17.32 29.78
N ALA A 357 9.04 17.00 28.47
CA ALA A 357 8.68 15.67 28.01
C ALA A 357 9.86 14.68 28.14
N ILE A 358 9.59 13.55 28.80
CA ILE A 358 10.45 12.37 28.82
C ILE A 358 9.73 11.30 28.02
N ILE A 359 10.28 10.96 26.85
CA ILE A 359 9.60 10.13 25.84
C ILE A 359 10.18 8.71 25.87
N TYR A 360 9.30 7.71 25.86
CA TYR A 360 9.63 6.31 25.69
C TYR A 360 9.01 5.82 24.37
N GLU A 361 9.84 5.44 23.42
CA GLU A 361 9.38 4.86 22.16
C GLU A 361 9.08 3.38 22.34
N LEU A 362 7.96 2.92 21.81
CA LEU A 362 7.43 1.59 22.05
C LEU A 362 6.77 1.00 20.81
N GLN A 363 7.14 -0.22 20.46
CA GLN A 363 6.39 -1.07 19.54
C GLN A 363 5.46 -1.98 20.37
N MET A 364 4.16 -2.01 20.02
CA MET A 364 3.12 -2.68 20.82
C MET A 364 3.44 -4.16 21.12
N ARG A 365 3.86 -4.94 20.14
CA ARG A 365 4.18 -6.36 20.37
C ARG A 365 5.43 -6.60 21.18
N ASP A 366 6.42 -5.71 21.06
CA ASP A 366 7.68 -5.87 21.81
C ASP A 366 7.47 -5.78 23.31
N LEU A 367 6.49 -4.99 23.76
CA LEU A 367 6.21 -4.81 25.18
C LEU A 367 5.83 -6.14 25.87
N SER A 368 5.11 -7.02 25.18
CA SER A 368 4.44 -8.16 25.79
C SER A 368 4.80 -9.52 25.20
N SER A 369 5.53 -9.59 24.06
CA SER A 369 5.81 -10.85 23.35
C SER A 369 6.62 -11.87 24.15
N ASP A 370 7.45 -11.45 25.10
CA ASP A 370 8.15 -12.37 25.99
C ASP A 370 7.18 -12.97 27.00
N LYS A 371 7.19 -14.29 27.08
CA LYS A 371 6.30 -15.06 28.00
C LYS A 371 6.50 -14.72 29.48
N SER A 372 7.64 -14.11 29.84
CA SER A 372 7.89 -13.66 31.21
C SER A 372 7.20 -12.34 31.57
N SER A 373 6.63 -11.65 30.59
CA SER A 373 5.93 -10.36 30.80
C SER A 373 4.77 -10.46 31.79
N GLY A 374 4.11 -11.62 31.87
CA GLY A 374 2.92 -11.81 32.68
C GLY A 374 1.67 -11.09 32.16
N ILE A 375 1.75 -10.54 30.93
CA ILE A 375 0.64 -9.88 30.22
C ILE A 375 -0.20 -10.95 29.53
N GLU A 376 -1.53 -10.82 29.60
CA GLU A 376 -2.48 -11.77 29.03
C GLU A 376 -2.84 -11.39 27.57
N ASN A 377 -3.05 -10.10 27.30
CA ASN A 377 -3.40 -9.58 25.96
C ASN A 377 -2.15 -9.27 25.12
N VAL A 378 -1.32 -10.27 24.90
CA VAL A 378 -0.02 -10.13 24.22
C VAL A 378 -0.15 -9.49 22.83
N GLY A 379 0.54 -8.39 22.61
CA GLY A 379 0.58 -7.64 21.35
C GLY A 379 -0.79 -7.07 20.93
N LYS A 380 -1.64 -6.73 21.91
CA LYS A 380 -2.97 -6.14 21.67
C LYS A 380 -3.09 -4.77 22.34
N PHE A 381 -3.96 -3.90 21.81
CA PHE A 381 -4.26 -2.62 22.45
C PHE A 381 -4.56 -2.76 23.95
N LEU A 382 -5.21 -3.85 24.34
CA LEU A 382 -5.60 -4.10 25.72
C LEU A 382 -4.43 -4.39 26.66
N GLU A 383 -3.22 -4.71 26.17
CA GLU A 383 -2.05 -4.94 27.03
C GLU A 383 -1.72 -3.73 27.92
N MET A 384 -1.97 -2.51 27.39
CA MET A 384 -1.75 -1.27 28.12
C MET A 384 -2.85 -0.97 29.16
N THR A 385 -3.87 -1.80 29.26
CA THR A 385 -4.90 -1.73 30.31
C THR A 385 -4.59 -2.64 31.49
N GLU A 386 -3.59 -3.53 31.34
CA GLU A 386 -3.21 -4.49 32.36
C GLU A 386 -2.22 -3.88 33.34
N THR A 387 -2.67 -3.70 34.59
CA THR A 387 -1.85 -3.21 35.70
C THR A 387 -1.49 -4.33 36.68
N GLY A 388 -0.40 -4.19 37.41
CA GLY A 388 0.07 -5.19 38.38
C GLY A 388 0.80 -6.38 37.74
N THR A 389 1.08 -6.36 36.47
CA THR A 389 1.82 -7.41 35.74
C THR A 389 3.28 -7.47 36.20
N LYS A 390 3.81 -8.69 36.35
CA LYS A 390 5.17 -8.92 36.87
C LYS A 390 5.79 -10.19 36.29
N THR A 391 7.11 -10.17 36.22
CA THR A 391 7.87 -11.39 35.98
C THR A 391 7.74 -12.37 37.14
N LYS A 392 8.20 -13.60 36.97
CA LYS A 392 8.26 -14.63 38.05
C LYS A 392 9.09 -14.16 39.23
N ASP A 393 10.06 -13.29 39.03
CA ASP A 393 10.92 -12.74 40.08
C ASP A 393 10.33 -11.48 40.73
N GLY A 394 9.10 -11.10 40.35
CA GLY A 394 8.38 -9.97 40.93
C GLY A 394 8.74 -8.60 40.38
N ILE A 395 9.46 -8.55 39.27
CA ILE A 395 9.81 -7.29 38.57
C ILE A 395 8.59 -6.82 37.79
N SER A 396 8.25 -5.53 37.90
CA SER A 396 7.14 -4.91 37.18
C SER A 396 7.34 -4.97 35.66
N THR A 397 6.27 -5.22 34.91
CA THR A 397 6.24 -5.30 33.46
C THR A 397 5.12 -4.40 32.91
N GLY A 398 5.03 -4.28 31.57
CA GLY A 398 3.96 -3.52 30.92
C GLY A 398 3.90 -2.07 31.38
N ILE A 399 2.69 -1.53 31.51
CA ILE A 399 2.46 -0.12 31.86
C ILE A 399 3.06 0.27 33.21
N ASP A 400 3.08 -0.63 34.19
CA ASP A 400 3.66 -0.32 35.51
C ASP A 400 5.19 -0.14 35.42
N HIS A 401 5.88 -0.92 34.61
CA HIS A 401 7.31 -0.71 34.35
C HIS A 401 7.57 0.64 33.69
N ILE A 402 6.77 1.01 32.68
CA ILE A 402 6.91 2.31 32.03
C ILE A 402 6.75 3.46 33.02
N LYS A 403 5.78 3.35 33.95
CA LYS A 403 5.60 4.34 35.03
C LYS A 403 6.80 4.40 35.97
N GLU A 404 7.38 3.26 36.32
CA GLU A 404 8.58 3.21 37.19
C GLU A 404 9.79 3.90 36.57
N LEU A 405 9.90 3.95 35.24
CA LEU A 405 10.93 4.70 34.53
C LEU A 405 10.79 6.22 34.67
N GLY A 406 9.61 6.71 35.10
CA GLY A 406 9.34 8.13 35.28
C GLY A 406 9.18 8.89 33.98
N VAL A 407 8.82 8.22 32.87
CA VAL A 407 8.52 8.87 31.59
C VAL A 407 7.16 9.55 31.64
N THR A 408 6.99 10.58 30.84
CA THR A 408 5.75 11.35 30.74
C THR A 408 4.94 11.02 29.49
N HIS A 409 5.61 10.56 28.44
CA HIS A 409 5.02 10.30 27.14
C HIS A 409 5.46 8.95 26.61
N VAL A 410 4.51 8.19 26.06
CA VAL A 410 4.77 6.97 25.31
C VAL A 410 4.56 7.27 23.82
N HIS A 411 5.62 7.13 23.06
CA HIS A 411 5.63 7.27 21.60
C HIS A 411 5.41 5.89 21.01
N LEU A 412 4.19 5.63 20.55
CA LEU A 412 3.82 4.36 19.93
C LEU A 412 4.29 4.38 18.47
N LEU A 413 5.09 3.37 18.06
CA LEU A 413 5.27 3.07 16.64
C LEU A 413 3.90 2.95 15.99
N PRO A 414 3.80 3.09 14.64
CA PRO A 414 2.51 3.22 13.98
C PRO A 414 1.46 2.21 14.46
N ILE A 415 0.31 2.74 14.87
CA ILE A 415 -0.86 1.98 15.34
C ILE A 415 -2.06 2.13 14.40
N TYR A 416 -1.87 2.79 13.26
CA TYR A 416 -2.84 2.79 12.17
C TYR A 416 -2.76 1.48 11.38
N ASP A 417 -3.77 1.25 10.55
CA ASP A 417 -3.91 0.05 9.73
C ASP A 417 -2.80 -0.05 8.67
N PHE A 418 -1.96 -1.10 8.76
CA PHE A 418 -0.81 -1.34 7.90
C PHE A 418 -0.94 -2.68 7.15
N GLY A 419 -0.18 -2.87 6.04
CA GLY A 419 -0.48 -3.87 5.04
C GLY A 419 0.18 -5.23 5.22
N SER A 420 1.43 -5.29 5.68
CA SER A 420 2.24 -6.52 5.62
C SER A 420 1.89 -7.59 6.67
N VAL A 421 0.80 -7.42 7.42
CA VAL A 421 0.30 -8.40 8.38
C VAL A 421 -1.06 -8.93 7.95
N ASN A 422 -1.15 -10.23 7.69
CA ASN A 422 -2.45 -10.87 7.47
C ASN A 422 -3.16 -11.09 8.80
N GLU A 423 -4.15 -10.27 9.10
CA GLU A 423 -4.94 -10.30 10.34
C GLU A 423 -5.75 -11.59 10.52
N GLU A 424 -6.04 -12.32 9.44
CA GLU A 424 -6.77 -13.60 9.48
C GLU A 424 -5.90 -14.73 10.04
N ASN A 425 -4.58 -14.59 9.98
CA ASN A 425 -3.65 -15.65 10.36
C ASN A 425 -3.27 -15.60 11.86
N LYS A 426 -4.08 -16.24 12.69
CA LYS A 426 -3.85 -16.32 14.15
C LYS A 426 -2.63 -17.12 14.56
N LEU A 427 -2.03 -17.89 13.66
CA LEU A 427 -0.92 -18.82 13.97
C LEU A 427 0.45 -18.18 13.72
N MET A 428 0.53 -17.14 12.92
CA MET A 428 1.78 -16.48 12.59
C MET A 428 2.02 -15.29 13.53
N ASN A 429 3.17 -15.29 14.17
CA ASN A 429 3.65 -14.17 14.97
C ASN A 429 4.24 -13.11 14.01
N LEU A 430 3.38 -12.49 13.21
CA LEU A 430 3.79 -11.52 12.22
C LEU A 430 4.19 -10.22 12.91
N TYR A 431 5.47 -9.91 12.87
CA TYR A 431 6.04 -8.68 13.38
C TYR A 431 6.10 -7.62 12.27
N ASN A 432 5.64 -6.41 12.57
CA ASN A 432 5.72 -5.27 11.67
C ASN A 432 5.92 -3.99 12.49
N TRP A 433 6.75 -3.10 12.03
CA TRP A 433 6.92 -1.78 12.65
C TRP A 433 5.76 -0.83 12.33
N GLY A 434 4.98 -1.13 11.28
CA GLY A 434 3.79 -0.37 10.88
C GLY A 434 4.08 0.79 9.93
N TYR A 435 5.23 0.82 9.27
CA TYR A 435 5.58 1.90 8.33
C TYR A 435 5.14 1.64 6.88
N ASP A 436 4.17 0.77 6.68
CA ASP A 436 3.52 0.43 5.42
C ASP A 436 2.00 0.69 5.49
N PRO A 437 1.59 1.98 5.62
CA PRO A 437 0.20 2.35 5.87
C PRO A 437 -0.74 1.97 4.72
N VAL A 438 -1.90 1.42 5.07
CA VAL A 438 -3.02 1.17 4.16
C VAL A 438 -4.15 2.18 4.42
N ASN A 439 -4.60 2.29 5.67
CA ASN A 439 -5.69 3.19 6.06
C ASN A 439 -5.26 4.10 7.23
N TYR A 440 -4.87 5.34 6.95
CA TYR A 440 -4.29 6.27 7.94
C TYR A 440 -5.19 6.61 9.14
N ASN A 441 -6.51 6.57 8.97
CA ASN A 441 -7.45 6.99 10.00
C ASN A 441 -8.10 5.81 10.74
N VAL A 442 -7.57 4.61 10.56
CA VAL A 442 -8.09 3.35 11.08
C VAL A 442 -7.08 2.76 12.06
N PRO A 443 -7.47 2.35 13.27
CA PRO A 443 -6.60 1.59 14.17
C PRO A 443 -6.25 0.22 13.60
N GLU A 444 -5.02 -0.23 13.82
CA GLU A 444 -4.49 -1.51 13.32
C GLU A 444 -5.30 -2.72 13.82
N GLY A 445 -5.71 -3.59 12.92
CA GLY A 445 -6.56 -4.73 13.24
C GLY A 445 -5.81 -5.88 13.93
N SER A 446 -4.52 -6.07 13.65
CA SER A 446 -3.74 -7.11 14.32
C SER A 446 -3.52 -6.83 15.82
N TYR A 447 -3.66 -5.56 16.23
CA TYR A 447 -3.65 -5.16 17.65
C TYR A 447 -5.03 -5.26 18.31
N SER A 448 -6.09 -5.54 17.56
CA SER A 448 -7.43 -5.80 18.11
C SER A 448 -7.60 -7.27 18.50
N THR A 449 -8.47 -7.52 19.47
CA THR A 449 -8.85 -8.90 19.84
C THR A 449 -9.77 -9.55 18.80
N ASP A 450 -10.49 -8.73 18.01
CA ASP A 450 -11.32 -9.17 16.89
C ASP A 450 -11.13 -8.26 15.66
N PRO A 451 -10.23 -8.62 14.73
CA PRO A 451 -10.00 -7.83 13.52
C PRO A 451 -11.16 -7.83 12.52
N TYR A 452 -12.07 -8.82 12.61
CA TYR A 452 -13.24 -8.91 11.73
C TYR A 452 -14.30 -7.85 12.04
N ASN A 453 -14.37 -7.40 13.31
CA ASN A 453 -15.32 -6.39 13.74
C ASN A 453 -14.64 -5.02 13.92
N GLY A 454 -14.88 -4.11 12.98
CA GLY A 454 -14.28 -2.78 12.99
C GLY A 454 -14.58 -1.95 14.25
N GLU A 455 -15.70 -2.18 14.96
CA GLU A 455 -16.02 -1.49 16.22
C GLU A 455 -15.02 -1.84 17.31
N VAL A 456 -14.58 -3.12 17.38
CA VAL A 456 -13.71 -3.62 18.44
C VAL A 456 -12.36 -2.92 18.41
N ARG A 457 -11.71 -2.77 17.23
CA ARG A 457 -10.42 -2.11 17.11
C ARG A 457 -10.45 -0.64 17.60
N VAL A 458 -11.52 0.08 17.28
CA VAL A 458 -11.68 1.48 17.73
C VAL A 458 -11.87 1.56 19.24
N LYS A 459 -12.73 0.70 19.78
CA LYS A 459 -13.00 0.64 21.23
C LYS A 459 -11.75 0.31 22.03
N GLU A 460 -11.01 -0.71 21.60
CA GLU A 460 -9.79 -1.14 22.30
C GLU A 460 -8.67 -0.10 22.20
N ALA A 461 -8.50 0.57 21.05
CA ALA A 461 -7.57 1.69 20.93
C ALA A 461 -7.93 2.84 21.89
N LYS A 462 -9.21 3.18 22.04
CA LYS A 462 -9.68 4.16 23.03
C LYS A 462 -9.42 3.72 24.46
N GLN A 463 -9.63 2.44 24.77
CA GLN A 463 -9.35 1.86 26.09
C GLN A 463 -7.86 1.95 26.42
N MET A 464 -6.99 1.65 25.46
CA MET A 464 -5.54 1.79 25.58
C MET A 464 -5.17 3.24 25.91
N ILE A 465 -5.61 4.21 25.10
CA ILE A 465 -5.30 5.63 25.32
C ILE A 465 -5.78 6.09 26.70
N LYS A 466 -7.03 5.77 27.03
CA LYS A 466 -7.58 6.14 28.33
C LYS A 466 -6.80 5.53 29.48
N SER A 467 -6.40 4.27 29.38
CA SER A 467 -5.59 3.62 30.42
C SER A 467 -4.24 4.30 30.58
N MET A 468 -3.58 4.69 29.50
CA MET A 468 -2.33 5.45 29.57
C MET A 468 -2.54 6.79 30.28
N HIS A 469 -3.58 7.55 29.91
CA HIS A 469 -3.91 8.83 30.53
C HIS A 469 -4.23 8.66 32.02
N ASP A 470 -5.05 7.68 32.40
CA ASP A 470 -5.38 7.37 33.78
C ASP A 470 -4.12 7.00 34.64
N ASN A 471 -3.08 6.51 33.98
CA ASN A 471 -1.80 6.16 34.59
C ASN A 471 -0.76 7.29 34.51
N GLY A 472 -1.14 8.49 34.08
CA GLY A 472 -0.27 9.67 34.00
C GLY A 472 0.69 9.69 32.81
N LEU A 473 0.38 8.94 31.75
CA LEU A 473 1.18 8.84 30.52
C LEU A 473 0.45 9.51 29.35
N SER A 474 1.07 10.46 28.69
CA SER A 474 0.58 11.00 27.42
C SER A 474 0.92 10.07 26.26
N VAL A 475 0.09 10.04 25.23
CA VAL A 475 0.31 9.23 24.03
C VAL A 475 0.80 10.11 22.89
N VAL A 476 1.90 9.70 22.26
CA VAL A 476 2.40 10.25 20.99
C VAL A 476 2.21 9.18 19.92
N MET A 477 1.53 9.53 18.84
CA MET A 477 1.27 8.63 17.72
C MET A 477 2.26 8.89 16.60
N ASP A 478 3.03 7.88 16.21
CA ASP A 478 3.90 7.93 15.05
C ASP A 478 3.08 7.78 13.77
N VAL A 479 3.35 8.61 12.77
CA VAL A 479 2.60 8.63 11.52
C VAL A 479 3.50 8.87 10.32
N VAL A 480 3.24 8.14 9.24
CA VAL A 480 3.91 8.26 7.95
C VAL A 480 2.90 8.66 6.89
N TYR A 481 3.07 9.85 6.30
CA TYR A 481 2.15 10.41 5.30
C TYR A 481 2.77 10.57 3.91
N ASN A 482 3.97 10.02 3.69
CA ASN A 482 4.70 10.18 2.42
C ASN A 482 4.44 9.03 1.44
N HIS A 483 3.85 7.91 1.89
CA HIS A 483 3.46 6.78 1.04
C HIS A 483 2.30 6.01 1.65
N VAL A 484 1.64 5.20 0.85
CA VAL A 484 0.75 4.10 1.22
C VAL A 484 1.21 2.82 0.54
N MET A 485 0.84 1.67 1.07
CA MET A 485 1.09 0.37 0.48
C MET A 485 0.08 0.08 -0.65
#